data_c8d8f655c8427ea5c90ba3e5bda9e1d3
#
_entry.id   c8d8f655c8427ea5c90ba3e5bda9e1d3
#
_cell.length_a   1.000
_cell.length_b   1.000
_cell.length_c   1.000
_cell.angle_alpha   90.00
_cell.angle_beta   90.00
_cell.angle_gamma   90.00
#
_symmetry.space_group_name_H-M   'P 1'
#
loop_
_entity.id
_entity.type
_entity.pdbx_description
1 polymer ?
#
loop_
_entity_poly.entity_id
_entity_poly.type
_entity_poly.pdbx_seq_one_letter_code
_entity_poly.pdbx_strand_id
1 'polypeptide(L)'
;MGAVKVEKPKVKKNNRAKMRSTNKICIDHLIKLGFTDITLRTHCRHKDMVYNKDKIYRATDYWNLWDGMGFNNKGELVFLQFKTNAFPAETPIKSFCKQYNQKAIAINVKTKIREKPTIHMRKYD
;
A
#
# COMPACT_ATOMS: atom_id res chain seq x y z
N MET A 1 36.61 10.64 6.78
CA MET A 1 36.62 9.17 6.90
C MET A 1 35.39 8.65 7.63
N GLY A 2 35.03 9.19 8.77
CA GLY A 2 33.83 8.75 9.50
C GLY A 2 32.53 9.00 8.77
N ALA A 3 32.46 10.05 7.97
CA ALA A 3 31.24 10.42 7.25
C ALA A 3 30.78 9.35 6.26
N VAL A 4 31.70 8.69 5.60
CA VAL A 4 31.38 7.65 4.61
C VAL A 4 30.68 6.47 5.27
N LYS A 5 31.08 6.10 6.47
CA LYS A 5 30.51 4.98 7.20
C LYS A 5 29.09 5.28 7.70
N VAL A 6 28.83 6.54 8.01
CA VAL A 6 27.53 6.94 8.57
C VAL A 6 26.44 6.97 7.51
N GLU A 7 26.78 7.30 6.27
CA GLU A 7 25.79 7.44 5.20
C GLU A 7 25.11 6.12 4.83
N LYS A 8 25.84 5.02 4.81
CA LYS A 8 25.30 3.71 4.42
C LYS A 8 24.13 3.24 5.30
N PRO A 9 24.21 3.30 6.64
CA PRO A 9 23.07 2.95 7.48
C PRO A 9 21.87 3.87 7.28
N LYS A 10 22.11 5.16 7.00
CA LYS A 10 21.04 6.12 6.79
C LYS A 10 20.18 5.78 5.58
N VAL A 11 20.78 5.31 4.49
CA VAL A 11 20.04 4.94 3.28
C VAL A 11 19.07 3.80 3.56
N LYS A 12 19.47 2.79 4.32
CA LYS A 12 18.61 1.67 4.68
C LYS A 12 17.47 2.08 5.59
N LYS A 13 17.71 2.99 6.54
CA LYS A 13 16.68 3.51 7.43
C LYS A 13 15.65 4.35 6.66
N ASN A 14 16.11 5.06 5.63
CA ASN A 14 15.23 5.93 4.83
C ASN A 14 14.13 5.17 4.11
N ASN A 15 14.36 3.91 3.73
CA ASN A 15 13.33 3.11 3.04
C ASN A 15 12.12 2.83 3.95
N ARG A 16 12.36 2.50 5.21
CA ARG A 16 11.27 2.29 6.18
C ARG A 16 10.55 3.60 6.51
N ALA A 17 11.31 4.68 6.67
CA ALA A 17 10.74 6.00 6.93
C ALA A 17 9.85 6.45 5.77
N LYS A 18 10.29 6.23 4.53
CA LYS A 18 9.48 6.53 3.33
C LYS A 18 8.19 5.75 3.30
N MET A 19 8.24 4.45 3.61
CA MET A 19 7.05 3.60 3.63
C MET A 19 6.02 4.08 4.65
N ARG A 20 6.46 4.40 5.88
CA ARG A 20 5.57 4.93 6.91
C ARG A 20 4.97 6.27 6.51
N SER A 21 5.77 7.13 5.92
CA SER A 21 5.33 8.44 5.45
C SER A 21 4.31 8.30 4.33
N THR A 22 4.56 7.42 3.37
CA THR A 22 3.63 7.13 2.27
C THR A 22 2.31 6.62 2.80
N ASN A 23 2.33 5.64 3.72
CA ASN A 23 1.12 5.09 4.31
C ASN A 23 0.30 6.16 5.02
N LYS A 24 0.96 7.02 5.80
CA LYS A 24 0.26 8.10 6.50
C LYS A 24 -0.39 9.08 5.55
N ILE A 25 0.32 9.48 4.50
CA ILE A 25 -0.20 10.38 3.47
C ILE A 25 -1.43 9.78 2.82
N CYS A 26 -1.37 8.51 2.45
CA CYS A 26 -2.48 7.80 1.83
C CYS A 26 -3.70 7.70 2.75
N ILE A 27 -3.48 7.33 4.01
CA ILE A 27 -4.55 7.21 5.00
C ILE A 27 -5.23 8.57 5.23
N ASP A 28 -4.45 9.62 5.43
CA ASP A 28 -4.99 10.97 5.65
C ASP A 28 -5.84 11.41 4.46
N HIS A 29 -5.39 11.11 3.25
CA HIS A 29 -6.12 11.44 2.03
C HIS A 29 -7.44 10.66 1.94
N LEU A 30 -7.41 9.37 2.23
CA LEU A 30 -8.61 8.52 2.20
C LEU A 30 -9.63 8.96 3.26
N ILE A 31 -9.18 9.34 4.44
CA ILE A 31 -10.06 9.86 5.49
C ILE A 31 -10.76 11.13 5.01
N LYS A 32 -10.06 12.01 4.34
CA LYS A 32 -10.65 13.22 3.75
C LYS A 32 -11.71 12.89 2.69
N LEU A 33 -11.58 11.77 2.00
CA LEU A 33 -12.54 11.30 1.02
C LEU A 33 -13.73 10.57 1.65
N GLY A 34 -13.76 10.43 2.97
CA GLY A 34 -14.85 9.79 3.69
C GLY A 34 -14.64 8.32 4.01
N PHE A 35 -13.43 7.80 3.87
CA PHE A 35 -13.12 6.43 4.26
C PHE A 35 -13.10 6.28 5.77
N THR A 36 -13.58 5.14 6.24
CA THR A 36 -13.58 4.77 7.65
C THR A 36 -13.04 3.36 7.83
N ASP A 37 -12.63 3.06 9.07
CA ASP A 37 -12.19 1.73 9.46
C ASP A 37 -11.09 1.18 8.55
N ILE A 38 -10.16 2.05 8.18
CA ILE A 38 -9.00 1.67 7.37
C ILE A 38 -8.09 0.82 8.22
N THR A 39 -7.81 -0.39 7.74
CA THR A 39 -6.85 -1.27 8.39
C THR A 39 -5.71 -1.56 7.43
N LEU A 40 -4.49 -1.49 7.92
CA LEU A 40 -3.31 -1.80 7.15
C LEU A 40 -2.66 -3.04 7.71
N ARG A 41 -2.08 -3.81 6.82
CA ARG A 41 -1.19 -4.86 7.23
C ARG A 41 0.10 -4.21 7.72
N THR A 42 0.37 -4.30 9.00
CA THR A 42 1.58 -3.74 9.57
C THR A 42 2.78 -4.55 9.10
N HIS A 43 3.92 -3.88 9.03
CA HIS A 43 5.16 -4.55 8.68
C HIS A 43 5.43 -5.70 9.66
N CYS A 44 5.32 -6.93 9.18
CA CYS A 44 5.49 -8.12 10.00
C CYS A 44 6.71 -8.90 9.52
N ARG A 45 7.51 -9.38 10.46
CA ARG A 45 8.65 -10.24 10.15
C ARG A 45 8.21 -11.63 9.72
N HIS A 46 7.02 -12.03 10.15
CA HIS A 46 6.46 -13.35 9.87
C HIS A 46 5.46 -13.24 8.75
N LYS A 47 5.58 -14.15 7.80
CA LYS A 47 4.62 -14.28 6.73
C LYS A 47 3.44 -15.11 7.22
N ASP A 48 2.24 -14.68 6.91
CA ASP A 48 1.05 -15.46 7.20
C ASP A 48 0.83 -16.50 6.13
N MET A 49 0.23 -17.61 6.54
CA MET A 49 -0.16 -18.67 5.62
C MET A 49 -1.49 -18.31 4.96
N VAL A 50 -1.56 -18.46 3.66
CA VAL A 50 -2.78 -18.28 2.88
C VAL A 50 -3.17 -19.62 2.27
N TYR A 51 -4.41 -20.05 2.52
CA TYR A 51 -4.94 -21.31 2.02
C TYR A 51 -5.87 -21.05 0.85
N ASN A 52 -5.53 -21.63 -0.28
CA ASN A 52 -6.33 -21.59 -1.49
C ASN A 52 -6.56 -23.03 -1.94
N LYS A 53 -7.66 -23.28 -2.66
CA LYS A 53 -7.99 -24.63 -3.14
C LYS A 53 -6.78 -25.36 -3.74
N ASP A 54 -6.02 -24.67 -4.55
CA ASP A 54 -4.97 -25.26 -5.36
C ASP A 54 -3.58 -25.10 -4.77
N LYS A 55 -3.43 -24.25 -3.79
CA LYS A 55 -2.10 -23.97 -3.22
C LYS A 55 -2.17 -23.38 -1.82
N ILE A 56 -1.08 -23.57 -1.10
CA ILE A 56 -0.82 -22.91 0.18
C ILE A 56 0.44 -22.08 -0.03
N TYR A 57 0.38 -20.81 0.35
CA TYR A 57 1.53 -19.93 0.20
C TYR A 57 1.67 -18.97 1.37
N ARG A 58 2.86 -18.38 1.50
CA ARG A 58 3.14 -17.39 2.53
C ARG A 58 3.04 -15.98 1.93
N ALA A 59 2.41 -15.08 2.66
CA ALA A 59 2.21 -13.71 2.22
C ALA A 59 2.53 -12.71 3.32
N THR A 60 3.23 -11.64 2.96
CA THR A 60 3.47 -10.50 3.85
C THR A 60 2.35 -9.48 3.73
N ASP A 61 1.78 -9.34 2.54
CA ASP A 61 0.61 -8.51 2.28
C ASP A 61 -0.62 -9.39 2.14
N TYR A 62 -1.81 -8.79 2.23
CA TYR A 62 -3.05 -9.55 2.01
C TYR A 62 -3.02 -10.13 0.60
N TRP A 63 -2.95 -11.46 0.51
CA TRP A 63 -2.85 -12.24 -0.72
C TRP A 63 -1.69 -11.80 -1.63
N ASN A 64 -0.59 -11.31 -1.04
CA ASN A 64 0.57 -10.75 -1.75
C ASN A 64 0.21 -9.58 -2.69
N LEU A 65 -0.88 -8.89 -2.42
CA LEU A 65 -1.38 -7.85 -3.31
C LEU A 65 -1.74 -6.56 -2.58
N TRP A 66 -2.37 -6.65 -1.39
CA TRP A 66 -2.96 -5.48 -0.75
C TRP A 66 -2.22 -5.06 0.52
N ASP A 67 -1.99 -3.78 0.65
CA ASP A 67 -1.44 -3.19 1.87
C ASP A 67 -2.50 -3.07 2.96
N GLY A 68 -3.75 -2.95 2.58
CA GLY A 68 -4.84 -2.79 3.53
C GLY A 68 -6.20 -2.79 2.87
N MET A 69 -7.20 -2.38 3.64
CA MET A 69 -8.57 -2.24 3.20
C MET A 69 -9.30 -1.23 4.08
N GLY A 70 -10.40 -0.73 3.61
CA GLY A 70 -11.25 0.21 4.35
C GLY A 70 -12.62 0.31 3.72
N PHE A 71 -13.50 1.06 4.36
CA PHE A 71 -14.85 1.30 3.85
C PHE A 71 -14.94 2.72 3.31
N ASN A 72 -15.49 2.87 2.09
CA ASN A 72 -15.69 4.20 1.51
C ASN A 72 -16.92 4.88 2.15
N ASN A 73 -17.25 6.08 1.68
CA ASN A 73 -18.37 6.85 2.23
C ASN A 73 -19.75 6.22 1.96
N LYS A 74 -19.82 5.22 1.10
CA LYS A 74 -21.04 4.45 0.83
C LYS A 74 -21.10 3.16 1.64
N GLY A 75 -20.09 2.88 2.48
CA GLY A 75 -20.01 1.66 3.26
C GLY A 75 -19.53 0.45 2.47
N GLU A 76 -18.97 0.64 1.30
CA GLU A 76 -18.42 -0.45 0.49
C GLU A 76 -16.99 -0.76 0.90
N LEU A 77 -16.65 -2.05 0.97
CA LEU A 77 -15.28 -2.48 1.23
C LEU A 77 -14.40 -2.22 0.01
N VAL A 78 -13.27 -1.58 0.24
CA VAL A 78 -12.31 -1.24 -0.81
C VAL A 78 -10.94 -1.75 -0.41
N PHE A 79 -10.29 -2.49 -1.30
CA PHE A 79 -8.92 -2.95 -1.10
C PHE A 79 -7.94 -1.86 -1.51
N LEU A 80 -6.82 -1.75 -0.79
CA LEU A 80 -5.90 -0.63 -0.92
C LEU A 80 -4.49 -1.10 -1.20
N GLN A 81 -3.85 -0.45 -2.17
CA GLN A 81 -2.42 -0.64 -2.43
C GLN A 81 -1.75 0.72 -2.59
N PHE A 82 -0.65 0.91 -1.88
CA PHE A 82 0.08 2.17 -1.84
C PHE A 82 1.47 1.99 -2.44
N LYS A 83 1.90 2.93 -3.24
CA LYS A 83 3.23 2.97 -3.81
C LYS A 83 3.80 4.37 -3.77
N THR A 84 5.13 4.45 -3.74
CA THR A 84 5.86 5.71 -3.83
C THR A 84 6.49 5.82 -5.19
N ASN A 85 6.20 6.92 -5.90
CA ASN A 85 6.76 7.24 -7.22
C ASN A 85 6.46 6.20 -8.31
N ALA A 86 5.40 5.42 -8.15
CA ALA A 86 4.97 4.44 -9.14
C ALA A 86 3.53 4.01 -8.88
N PHE A 87 2.89 3.44 -9.88
CA PHE A 87 1.67 2.66 -9.70
C PHE A 87 2.01 1.18 -9.71
N PRO A 88 1.26 0.35 -8.97
CA PRO A 88 1.43 -1.09 -9.05
C PRO A 88 0.97 -1.63 -10.40
N ALA A 89 1.38 -2.85 -10.72
CA ALA A 89 0.90 -3.54 -11.91
C ALA A 89 -0.62 -3.71 -11.87
N GLU A 90 -1.29 -3.37 -12.95
CA GLU A 90 -2.76 -3.38 -13.01
C GLU A 90 -3.36 -4.78 -13.15
N THR A 91 -2.68 -5.67 -13.86
CA THR A 91 -3.24 -6.99 -14.17
C THR A 91 -3.66 -7.78 -12.93
N PRO A 92 -2.82 -7.91 -11.88
CA PRO A 92 -3.23 -8.62 -10.67
C PRO A 92 -4.42 -7.94 -9.98
N ILE A 93 -4.45 -6.61 -9.96
CA ILE A 93 -5.52 -5.83 -9.34
C ILE A 93 -6.84 -6.07 -10.06
N LYS A 94 -6.83 -5.94 -11.37
CA LYS A 94 -8.03 -6.16 -12.19
C LYS A 94 -8.54 -7.59 -12.08
N SER A 95 -7.63 -8.56 -12.09
CA SER A 95 -7.99 -9.97 -11.94
C SER A 95 -8.66 -10.25 -10.60
N PHE A 96 -8.10 -9.71 -9.51
CA PHE A 96 -8.67 -9.86 -8.18
C PHE A 96 -10.07 -9.25 -8.10
N CYS A 97 -10.21 -8.01 -8.55
CA CYS A 97 -11.49 -7.30 -8.51
C CYS A 97 -12.57 -8.03 -9.30
N LYS A 98 -12.21 -8.55 -10.46
CA LYS A 98 -13.15 -9.30 -11.30
C LYS A 98 -13.53 -10.64 -10.67
N GLN A 99 -12.54 -11.37 -10.18
CA GLN A 99 -12.75 -12.71 -9.63
C GLN A 99 -13.64 -12.68 -8.38
N TYR A 100 -13.44 -11.69 -7.52
CA TYR A 100 -14.14 -11.62 -6.23
C TYR A 100 -15.22 -10.55 -6.21
N ASN A 101 -15.46 -9.87 -7.31
CA ASN A 101 -16.42 -8.77 -7.41
C ASN A 101 -16.17 -7.70 -6.33
N GLN A 102 -14.95 -7.25 -6.23
CA GLN A 102 -14.50 -6.28 -5.24
C GLN A 102 -14.03 -4.98 -5.87
N LYS A 103 -13.96 -3.95 -5.05
CA LYS A 103 -13.43 -2.64 -5.43
C LYS A 103 -12.04 -2.45 -4.85
N ALA A 104 -11.21 -1.70 -5.56
CA ALA A 104 -9.85 -1.42 -5.11
C ALA A 104 -9.43 -0.01 -5.51
N ILE A 105 -8.47 0.52 -4.76
CA ILE A 105 -7.81 1.79 -5.07
C ILE A 105 -6.30 1.56 -4.98
N ALA A 106 -5.60 1.97 -6.02
CA ALA A 106 -4.14 2.06 -6.00
C ALA A 106 -3.76 3.54 -5.87
N ILE A 107 -2.91 3.84 -4.92
CA ILE A 107 -2.44 5.20 -4.67
C ILE A 107 -0.94 5.29 -4.95
N ASN A 108 -0.58 6.25 -5.78
CA ASN A 108 0.80 6.61 -6.04
C ASN A 108 1.09 7.95 -5.39
N VAL A 109 1.99 7.97 -4.42
CA VAL A 109 2.48 9.19 -3.80
C VAL A 109 3.76 9.58 -4.49
N LYS A 110 3.71 10.65 -5.29
CA LYS A 110 4.89 11.19 -5.95
C LYS A 110 5.60 12.17 -5.04
N THR A 111 6.87 11.92 -4.83
CA THR A 111 7.72 12.77 -4.02
C THR A 111 8.84 13.37 -4.87
N LYS A 112 9.13 14.63 -4.64
CA LYS A 112 10.28 15.33 -5.22
C LYS A 112 10.99 16.09 -4.12
N ILE A 113 12.30 16.24 -4.26
CA ILE A 113 13.10 16.97 -3.30
C ILE A 113 12.57 18.41 -3.17
N ARG A 114 12.32 18.86 -1.91
CA ARG A 114 11.85 20.22 -1.59
C ARG A 114 10.45 20.55 -2.10
N GLU A 115 9.67 19.57 -2.50
CA GLU A 115 8.29 19.77 -2.91
C GLU A 115 7.34 18.96 -2.04
N LYS A 116 6.11 19.42 -1.93
CA LYS A 116 5.07 18.66 -1.23
C LYS A 116 4.74 17.40 -2.05
N PRO A 117 4.51 16.26 -1.39
CA PRO A 117 4.07 15.07 -2.09
C PRO A 117 2.75 15.31 -2.84
N THR A 118 2.62 14.72 -4.01
CA THR A 118 1.36 14.72 -4.76
C THR A 118 0.77 13.31 -4.77
N ILE A 119 -0.56 13.24 -4.76
CA ILE A 119 -1.29 11.98 -4.66
C ILE A 119 -2.03 11.72 -5.97
N HIS A 120 -1.81 10.54 -6.53
CA HIS A 120 -2.51 10.08 -7.72
C HIS A 120 -3.20 8.77 -7.41
N MET A 121 -4.48 8.65 -7.76
CA MET A 121 -5.27 7.46 -7.46
C MET A 121 -5.80 6.82 -8.74
N ARG A 122 -5.87 5.49 -8.74
CA ARG A 122 -6.58 4.70 -9.74
C ARG A 122 -7.61 3.83 -9.02
N LYS A 123 -8.83 3.87 -9.48
CA LYS A 123 -9.93 3.08 -8.93
C LYS A 123 -10.21 1.89 -9.83
N TYR A 124 -10.50 0.76 -9.20
CA TYR A 124 -10.81 -0.50 -9.89
C TYR A 124 -12.08 -1.09 -9.29
N ASP A 125 -12.90 -1.69 -10.13
CA ASP A 125 -14.12 -2.40 -9.73
C ASP A 125 -14.48 -3.55 -10.66
#